data_dc8a19555f5ea20be814b0aff4a9b079
#
_entry.id   dc8a19555f5ea20be814b0aff4a9b079
#
_cell.length_a   1.000
_cell.length_b   1.000
_cell.length_c   1.000
_cell.angle_alpha   90.00
_cell.angle_beta   90.00
_cell.angle_gamma   90.00
#
_symmetry.space_group_name_H-M   'P 1'
#
loop_
_entity.id
_entity.type
_entity.pdbx_description
1 polymer ?
#
loop_
_entity_poly.entity_id
_entity_poly.type
_entity_poly.pdbx_seq_one_letter_code
_entity_poly.pdbx_strand_id
1 'polypeptide(L)'
;MPVTILHNPRCSKSRQSLELLTNNGVDAQVILYLQDPPTSSEIKNILKKLNLSPSEILRRGETRFKELAISLEDIDDDQLITLMAENPILIERPIIFNETKAVIGRPPENTLDII
;
A
#
# COMPACT_ATOMS: atom_id res chain seq x y z
N MET A 1 10.79 15.71 5.31
CA MET A 1 9.39 15.28 5.46
C MET A 1 9.36 13.87 6.05
N PRO A 2 8.48 13.59 7.01
CA PRO A 2 8.36 12.25 7.57
C PRO A 2 7.95 11.25 6.50
N VAL A 3 8.57 10.08 6.53
CA VAL A 3 8.29 8.99 5.61
C VAL A 3 7.61 7.86 6.36
N THR A 4 6.55 7.31 5.76
CA THR A 4 5.82 6.17 6.31
C THR A 4 5.85 5.01 5.31
N ILE A 5 5.98 3.80 5.81
CA ILE A 5 5.88 2.59 5.00
C ILE A 5 4.76 1.68 5.52
N LEU A 6 3.85 1.31 4.62
CA LEU A 6 2.89 0.24 4.89
C LEU A 6 3.62 -1.07 4.63
N HIS A 7 3.96 -1.76 5.70
CA HIS A 7 4.93 -2.84 5.71
C HIS A 7 4.30 -4.19 6.01
N ASN A 8 4.75 -5.21 5.27
CA ASN A 8 4.47 -6.61 5.57
C ASN A 8 5.81 -7.33 5.76
N PRO A 9 6.16 -7.71 7.02
CA PRO A 9 7.44 -8.36 7.30
C PRO A 9 7.65 -9.69 6.57
N ARG A 10 6.58 -10.33 6.11
CA ARG A 10 6.64 -11.60 5.37
C ARG A 10 6.88 -11.40 3.88
N CYS A 11 6.78 -10.18 3.39
CA CYS A 11 6.98 -9.86 1.98
C CYS A 11 8.42 -9.42 1.73
N SER A 12 9.15 -10.12 0.85
CA SER A 12 10.55 -9.80 0.56
C SER A 12 10.70 -8.38 -0.02
N LYS A 13 9.80 -7.97 -0.90
CA LYS A 13 9.83 -6.61 -1.49
C LYS A 13 9.65 -5.54 -0.42
N SER A 14 8.78 -5.80 0.54
CA SER A 14 8.55 -4.90 1.67
C SER A 14 9.79 -4.78 2.56
N ARG A 15 10.43 -5.91 2.88
CA ARG A 15 11.68 -5.90 3.66
C ARG A 15 12.79 -5.17 2.92
N GLN A 16 12.94 -5.40 1.61
CA GLN A 16 13.96 -4.75 0.80
C GLN A 16 13.75 -3.22 0.74
N SER A 17 12.50 -2.78 0.61
CA SER A 17 12.17 -1.35 0.63
C SER A 17 12.51 -0.70 1.95
N LEU A 18 12.19 -1.36 3.06
CA LEU A 18 12.52 -0.84 4.40
C LEU A 18 14.03 -0.77 4.59
N GLU A 19 14.76 -1.76 4.12
CA GLU A 19 16.23 -1.77 4.17
C GLU A 19 16.81 -0.60 3.36
N LEU A 20 16.27 -0.31 2.19
CA LEU A 20 16.71 0.84 1.38
C LEU A 20 16.50 2.16 2.11
N LEU A 21 15.39 2.33 2.79
CA LEU A 21 15.13 3.51 3.60
C LEU A 21 16.17 3.63 4.72
N THR A 22 16.39 2.57 5.46
CA THR A 22 17.35 2.55 6.57
C THR A 22 18.77 2.83 6.08
N ASN A 23 19.19 2.21 4.99
CA ASN A 23 20.53 2.38 4.42
C ASN A 23 20.77 3.80 3.88
N ASN A 24 19.70 4.52 3.59
CA ASN A 24 19.78 5.92 3.13
C ASN A 24 19.53 6.92 4.26
N GLY A 25 19.57 6.46 5.51
CA GLY A 25 19.44 7.33 6.68
C GLY A 25 18.02 7.82 6.93
N VAL A 26 17.01 7.18 6.37
CA VAL A 26 15.60 7.55 6.55
C VAL A 26 15.03 6.76 7.72
N ASP A 27 14.58 7.46 8.75
CA ASP A 27 13.89 6.88 9.89
C ASP A 27 12.39 6.87 9.59
N ALA A 28 11.94 5.82 8.90
CA ALA A 28 10.55 5.71 8.46
C ALA A 28 9.65 5.23 9.59
N GLN A 29 8.43 5.75 9.65
CA GLN A 29 7.37 5.19 10.48
C GLN A 29 6.90 3.89 9.81
N VAL A 30 7.01 2.78 10.53
CA VAL A 30 6.59 1.46 10.03
C VAL A 30 5.18 1.18 10.53
N ILE A 31 4.25 1.00 9.59
CA ILE A 31 2.88 0.58 9.92
C ILE A 31 2.70 -0.84 9.43
N LEU A 32 2.42 -1.75 10.36
CA LEU A 32 2.08 -3.13 10.05
C LEU A 32 0.60 -3.16 9.64
N TYR A 33 0.33 -2.83 8.39
CA TYR A 33 -1.02 -2.53 7.91
C TYR A 33 -2.00 -3.70 7.98
N LEU A 34 -1.51 -4.94 8.10
CA LEU A 34 -2.39 -6.10 8.29
C LEU A 34 -2.96 -6.15 9.71
N GLN A 35 -2.28 -5.54 10.67
CA GLN A 35 -2.69 -5.44 12.07
C GLN A 35 -3.30 -4.08 12.40
N ASP A 36 -2.83 -3.03 11.71
CA ASP A 36 -3.28 -1.66 11.88
C ASP A 36 -3.61 -1.09 10.49
N PRO A 37 -4.78 -1.49 9.94
CA PRO A 37 -5.12 -1.15 8.56
C PRO A 37 -5.42 0.33 8.38
N PRO A 38 -5.11 0.88 7.19
CA PRO A 38 -5.49 2.25 6.88
C PRO A 38 -7.00 2.39 6.77
N THR A 39 -7.50 3.55 7.13
CA THR A 39 -8.91 3.89 6.92
C THR A 39 -9.17 4.14 5.43
N SER A 40 -10.46 4.15 5.04
CA SER A 40 -10.86 4.50 3.67
C SER A 40 -10.33 5.88 3.27
N SER A 41 -10.37 6.84 4.19
CA SER A 41 -9.88 8.20 3.97
C SER A 41 -8.37 8.22 3.71
N GLU A 42 -7.62 7.45 4.49
CA GLU A 42 -6.16 7.32 4.32
C GLU A 42 -5.80 6.65 2.99
N ILE A 43 -6.56 5.63 2.59
CA ILE A 43 -6.37 4.96 1.29
C ILE A 43 -6.62 5.94 0.15
N LYS A 44 -7.68 6.74 0.22
CA LYS A 44 -7.97 7.77 -0.80
C LYS A 44 -6.82 8.76 -0.93
N ASN A 45 -6.27 9.19 0.20
CA ASN A 45 -5.17 10.14 0.22
C ASN A 45 -3.90 9.55 -0.40
N ILE A 46 -3.60 8.30 -0.08
CA ILE A 46 -2.46 7.57 -0.67
C ILE A 46 -2.65 7.42 -2.18
N LEU A 47 -3.84 7.07 -2.63
CA LEU A 47 -4.13 6.93 -4.07
C LEU A 47 -3.93 8.22 -4.83
N LYS A 48 -4.30 9.37 -4.25
CA LYS A 48 -4.04 10.68 -4.85
C LYS A 48 -2.54 10.92 -5.02
N LYS A 49 -1.75 10.60 -4.00
CA LYS A 49 -0.29 10.75 -4.05
C LYS A 49 0.34 9.81 -5.06
N LEU A 50 -0.20 8.60 -5.21
CA LEU A 50 0.24 7.63 -6.22
C LEU A 50 -0.20 7.99 -7.62
N ASN A 51 -1.27 8.79 -7.75
CA ASN A 51 -1.95 9.07 -9.00
C ASN A 51 -2.45 7.78 -9.66
N LEU A 52 -3.04 6.90 -8.85
CA LEU A 52 -3.57 5.60 -9.29
C LEU A 52 -5.03 5.45 -8.87
N SER A 53 -5.74 4.57 -9.57
CA SER A 53 -7.08 4.14 -9.18
C SER A 53 -7.00 3.00 -8.17
N PRO A 54 -8.07 2.74 -7.39
CA PRO A 54 -8.07 1.66 -6.40
C PRO A 54 -7.76 0.28 -7.00
N SER A 55 -8.25 -0.01 -8.20
CA SER A 55 -8.02 -1.31 -8.85
C SER A 55 -6.56 -1.55 -9.17
N GLU A 56 -5.77 -0.48 -9.33
CA GLU A 56 -4.34 -0.59 -9.64
C GLU A 56 -3.47 -0.99 -8.45
N ILE A 57 -4.00 -0.88 -7.23
CA ILE A 57 -3.31 -1.35 -6.02
C ILE A 57 -3.97 -2.58 -5.40
N LEU A 58 -4.92 -3.20 -6.11
CA LEU A 58 -5.65 -4.37 -5.66
C LEU A 58 -4.89 -5.66 -5.97
N ARG A 59 -4.70 -6.49 -4.97
CA ARG A 59 -4.07 -7.81 -5.13
C ARG A 59 -5.11 -8.87 -5.45
N ARG A 60 -5.40 -9.04 -6.74
CA ARG A 60 -6.42 -9.98 -7.25
C ARG A 60 -6.05 -11.45 -7.05
N GLY A 61 -4.78 -11.75 -6.90
CA GLY A 61 -4.28 -13.11 -6.71
C GLY A 61 -4.46 -13.64 -5.29
N GLU A 62 -4.85 -12.79 -4.35
CA GLU A 62 -5.03 -13.21 -2.96
C GLU A 62 -6.27 -14.11 -2.82
N THR A 63 -6.15 -15.14 -1.99
CA THR A 63 -7.27 -16.05 -1.69
C THR A 63 -8.47 -15.28 -1.18
N ARG A 64 -8.24 -14.25 -0.34
CA ARG A 64 -9.30 -13.42 0.21
C ARG A 64 -10.14 -12.75 -0.87
N PHE A 65 -9.51 -12.28 -1.95
CA PHE A 65 -10.24 -11.70 -3.07
C PHE A 65 -11.19 -12.71 -3.71
N LYS A 66 -10.71 -13.94 -3.90
CA LYS A 66 -11.52 -15.03 -4.47
C LYS A 66 -12.67 -15.41 -3.55
N GLU A 67 -12.42 -15.45 -2.25
CA GLU A 67 -13.46 -15.75 -1.24
C GLU A 67 -14.59 -14.74 -1.25
N LEU A 68 -14.29 -13.46 -1.50
CA LEU A 68 -15.28 -12.40 -1.53
C LEU A 68 -16.16 -12.44 -2.78
N ALA A 69 -15.74 -13.18 -3.81
CA ALA A 69 -16.50 -13.40 -5.05
C ALA A 69 -17.01 -12.09 -5.68
N ILE A 70 -16.15 -11.07 -5.71
CA ILE A 70 -16.50 -9.74 -6.17
C ILE A 70 -16.23 -9.62 -7.67
N SER A 71 -17.19 -9.01 -8.38
CA SER A 71 -17.00 -8.57 -9.76
C SER A 71 -16.61 -7.10 -9.74
N LEU A 72 -15.42 -6.77 -10.26
CA LEU A 72 -14.94 -5.39 -10.31
C LEU A 72 -15.80 -4.50 -11.21
N GLU A 73 -16.56 -5.10 -12.12
CA GLU A 73 -17.48 -4.37 -12.98
C GLU A 73 -18.71 -3.87 -12.22
N ASP A 74 -19.04 -4.51 -11.08
CA ASP A 74 -20.25 -4.25 -10.32
C ASP A 74 -20.03 -3.32 -9.11
N ILE A 75 -18.78 -2.91 -8.83
CA ILE A 75 -18.47 -2.03 -7.70
C ILE A 75 -17.75 -0.78 -8.19
N ASP A 76 -18.02 0.34 -7.49
CA ASP A 76 -17.34 1.60 -7.77
C ASP A 76 -16.04 1.74 -6.96
N ASP A 77 -15.31 2.82 -7.21
CA ASP A 77 -14.03 3.07 -6.54
C ASP A 77 -14.18 3.20 -5.02
N ASP A 78 -15.22 3.87 -4.55
CA ASP A 78 -15.46 4.04 -3.11
C ASP A 78 -15.76 2.71 -2.43
N GLN A 79 -16.53 1.85 -3.09
CA GLN A 79 -16.82 0.50 -2.58
C GLN A 79 -15.55 -0.34 -2.53
N LEU A 80 -14.68 -0.24 -3.53
CA LEU A 80 -13.42 -0.98 -3.56
C LEU A 80 -12.46 -0.49 -2.47
N ILE A 81 -12.39 0.81 -2.25
CA ILE A 81 -11.58 1.39 -1.16
C ILE A 81 -12.06 0.88 0.20
N THR A 82 -13.37 0.88 0.44
CA THR A 82 -13.95 0.34 1.69
C THR A 82 -13.59 -1.13 1.87
N LEU A 83 -13.67 -1.89 0.79
CA LEU A 83 -13.33 -3.31 0.80
C LEU A 83 -11.86 -3.54 1.18
N MET A 84 -10.96 -2.75 0.63
CA MET A 84 -9.53 -2.83 0.96
C MET A 84 -9.25 -2.42 2.40
N ALA A 85 -9.96 -1.43 2.93
CA ALA A 85 -9.83 -1.03 4.33
C ALA A 85 -10.29 -2.16 5.27
N GLU A 86 -11.33 -2.89 4.90
CA GLU A 86 -11.84 -4.02 5.67
C GLU A 86 -11.02 -5.30 5.47
N ASN A 87 -10.30 -5.41 4.34
CA ASN A 87 -9.49 -6.58 3.99
C ASN A 87 -8.10 -6.12 3.52
N PRO A 88 -7.25 -5.65 4.45
CA PRO A 88 -5.97 -5.02 4.09
C PRO A 88 -5.01 -5.94 3.33
N ILE A 89 -5.18 -7.26 3.41
CA ILE A 89 -4.38 -8.20 2.59
C ILE A 89 -4.52 -7.94 1.09
N LEU A 90 -5.59 -7.27 0.67
CA LEU A 90 -5.85 -6.95 -0.73
C LEU A 90 -5.05 -5.75 -1.23
N ILE A 91 -4.44 -4.99 -0.33
CA ILE A 91 -3.66 -3.80 -0.69
C ILE A 91 -2.26 -4.20 -1.16
N GLU A 92 -1.81 -3.62 -2.27
CA GLU A 92 -0.43 -3.82 -2.75
C GLU A 92 0.58 -3.33 -1.71
N ARG A 93 1.73 -4.00 -1.64
CA ARG A 93 2.77 -3.69 -0.64
C ARG A 93 4.17 -3.83 -1.25
N PRO A 94 5.12 -3.08 -0.74
CA PRO A 94 4.94 -2.02 0.24
C PRO A 94 4.49 -0.72 -0.43
N ILE A 95 3.80 0.13 0.33
CA ILE A 95 3.51 1.50 -0.09
C ILE A 95 4.31 2.41 0.82
N ILE A 96 5.09 3.31 0.24
CA ILE A 96 5.93 4.26 0.95
C ILE A 96 5.44 5.65 0.58
N PHE A 97 5.21 6.50 1.59
CA PHE A 97 4.69 7.82 1.33
C PHE A 97 5.21 8.87 2.32
N ASN A 98 5.15 10.13 1.89
CA ASN A 98 5.36 11.29 2.72
C ASN A 98 4.16 12.24 2.56
N GLU A 99 4.28 13.50 2.94
CA GLU A 99 3.17 14.45 2.89
C GLU A 99 2.64 14.72 1.49
N THR A 100 3.50 14.59 0.46
CA THR A 100 3.16 15.01 -0.91
C THR A 100 3.25 13.89 -1.94
N LYS A 101 3.95 12.82 -1.65
CA LYS A 101 4.30 11.80 -2.62
C LYS A 101 4.13 10.40 -2.06
N ALA A 102 3.81 9.45 -2.92
CA ALA A 102 3.77 8.03 -2.57
C ALA A 102 4.34 7.19 -3.72
N VAL A 103 4.90 6.04 -3.38
CA VAL A 103 5.39 5.06 -4.36
C VAL A 103 5.06 3.65 -3.89
N ILE A 104 4.94 2.73 -4.84
CA ILE A 104 4.87 1.30 -4.56
C ILE A 104 6.29 0.75 -4.72
N GLY A 105 6.80 0.07 -3.70
CA GLY A 105 8.14 -0.50 -3.69
C GLY A 105 8.29 -1.78 -4.51
N ARG A 106 7.84 -1.75 -5.75
CA ARG A 106 7.93 -2.87 -6.68
C ARG A 106 8.31 -2.35 -8.07
N PRO A 107 9.58 -2.48 -8.48
CA PRO A 107 10.69 -3.09 -7.72
C PRO A 107 11.05 -2.24 -6.48
N PRO A 108 11.78 -2.81 -5.52
CA PRO A 108 12.10 -2.09 -4.27
C PRO A 108 12.83 -0.77 -4.49
N GLU A 109 13.57 -0.63 -5.57
CA GLU A 109 14.32 0.57 -5.94
C GLU A 109 13.41 1.79 -6.13
N ASN A 110 12.12 1.59 -6.43
CA ASN A 110 11.14 2.69 -6.51
C ASN A 110 11.06 3.47 -5.20
N THR A 111 11.41 2.83 -4.08
CA THR A 111 11.47 3.45 -2.76
C THR A 111 12.40 4.68 -2.74
N LEU A 112 13.44 4.66 -3.58
CA LEU A 112 14.40 5.77 -3.67
C LEU A 112 13.75 7.05 -4.19
N ASP A 113 12.63 6.97 -4.89
CA ASP A 113 11.93 8.14 -5.41
C ASP A 113 11.27 8.96 -4.30
N ILE A 114 11.13 8.40 -3.10
CA ILE A 114 10.53 9.09 -1.95
C ILE A 114 11.57 9.85 -1.11
N ILE A 115 12.83 9.56 -1.31
CA ILE A 115 13.93 10.12 -0.51
C ILE A 115 14.39 11.46 -1.06
#